data_c1772f41aa47a39944bc5346ace5adc5
#
_entry.id   c1772f41aa47a39944bc5346ace5adc5
#
_cell.length_a   1.000
_cell.length_b   1.000
_cell.length_c   1.000
_cell.angle_alpha   90.00
_cell.angle_beta   90.00
_cell.angle_gamma   90.00
#
_symmetry.space_group_name_H-M   'P 1'
#
loop_
_entity.id
_entity.type
_entity.pdbx_description
1 polymer ?
#
loop_
_entity_poly.entity_id
_entity_poly.type
_entity_poly.pdbx_seq_one_letter_code
_entity_poly.pdbx_strand_id
1 'polypeptide(L)'
;PLLHVSVFLELKARSLEALKELQSDVAMELTRSKISVDRLTLRQKEGFLSVLPVGANQFGAQYERVLPASSAANLYPFNFSGKTDPQGLYIGRDKFGSNVLVDFDRRAEDKTTSNILILGNSGQGKSYLLKLLLTNIRESGKAVICLDPESEYEELCASLGGCYLDFLSGEHTINPLEPKAWNDSVEDVDTATPEAFRKVTRLSQHIAFLKDFFRAYKGFSDAQIDTIEILLSKLYARFGITDSTDYSTKRPTDFPVMEDFYKLCEEEFYGYDRQRKYLYTEETLQEVCLGIHSMCVGAENKYFNGHTNITGSDFLVFGVKGLL
;
A
#
# COMPACT_ATOMS: atom_id res chain seq x y z
N PRO A 1 -27.91 -6.66 42.73
CA PRO A 1 -27.28 -6.27 43.94
C PRO A 1 -26.98 -4.77 43.94
N LEU A 2 -27.00 -4.14 45.14
CA LEU A 2 -26.60 -2.77 45.36
C LEU A 2 -25.16 -2.74 45.86
N LEU A 3 -24.40 -1.76 45.37
CA LEU A 3 -23.00 -1.54 45.77
C LEU A 3 -22.83 -0.14 46.33
N HIS A 4 -21.98 0.00 47.32
CA HIS A 4 -21.53 1.27 47.82
C HIS A 4 -20.29 1.70 47.06
N VAL A 5 -20.36 2.83 46.38
CA VAL A 5 -19.31 3.31 45.45
C VAL A 5 -18.88 4.72 45.85
N SER A 6 -17.59 4.92 46.03
CA SER A 6 -16.95 6.23 46.14
C SER A 6 -15.80 6.34 45.13
N VAL A 7 -15.58 7.55 44.60
CA VAL A 7 -14.51 7.81 43.63
C VAL A 7 -13.63 8.93 44.19
N PHE A 8 -12.36 8.65 44.31
CA PHE A 8 -11.36 9.61 44.75
C PHE A 8 -10.34 9.88 43.63
N LEU A 9 -9.98 11.14 43.46
CA LEU A 9 -8.99 11.56 42.49
C LEU A 9 -7.78 12.17 43.21
N GLU A 10 -6.60 11.67 42.94
CA GLU A 10 -5.34 12.24 43.36
C GLU A 10 -4.69 13.00 42.22
N LEU A 11 -4.37 14.28 42.43
CA LEU A 11 -3.66 15.12 41.49
C LEU A 11 -2.24 15.36 41.95
N LYS A 12 -1.25 15.16 41.09
CA LYS A 12 0.17 15.36 41.41
C LYS A 12 0.78 16.33 40.37
N ALA A 13 1.62 17.25 40.85
CA ALA A 13 2.37 18.15 39.99
C ALA A 13 3.74 18.46 40.62
N ARG A 14 4.65 19.01 39.80
CA ARG A 14 6.02 19.31 40.23
C ARG A 14 6.14 20.62 41.03
N SER A 15 5.17 21.54 40.91
CA SER A 15 5.10 22.79 41.66
C SER A 15 3.69 23.05 42.15
N LEU A 16 3.56 23.95 43.13
CA LEU A 16 2.25 24.35 43.67
C LEU A 16 1.41 25.09 42.61
N GLU A 17 2.05 25.89 41.76
CA GLU A 17 1.37 26.61 40.68
C GLU A 17 0.79 25.64 39.66
N ALA A 18 1.61 24.70 39.15
CA ALA A 18 1.15 23.67 38.23
C ALA A 18 0.06 22.78 38.87
N LEU A 19 0.10 22.52 40.14
CA LEU A 19 -0.96 21.79 40.86
C LEU A 19 -2.28 22.56 40.88
N LYS A 20 -2.25 23.88 41.11
CA LYS A 20 -3.45 24.72 41.07
C LYS A 20 -4.07 24.79 39.69
N GLU A 21 -3.26 24.94 38.65
CA GLU A 21 -3.71 24.88 37.24
C GLU A 21 -4.38 23.56 36.97
N LEU A 22 -3.70 22.44 37.23
CA LEU A 22 -4.24 21.10 37.02
C LEU A 22 -5.56 20.88 37.80
N GLN A 23 -5.67 21.37 39.05
CA GLN A 23 -6.92 21.29 39.81
C GLN A 23 -8.05 22.08 39.16
N SER A 24 -7.75 23.26 38.61
CA SER A 24 -8.73 24.08 37.88
C SER A 24 -9.22 23.39 36.63
N ASP A 25 -8.29 22.85 35.83
CA ASP A 25 -8.60 22.19 34.57
C ASP A 25 -9.44 20.93 34.79
N VAL A 26 -9.05 20.08 35.70
CA VAL A 26 -9.81 18.87 36.05
C VAL A 26 -11.20 19.22 36.61
N ALA A 27 -11.31 20.22 37.49
CA ALA A 27 -12.60 20.65 38.01
C ALA A 27 -13.52 21.20 36.89
N MET A 28 -12.95 21.96 35.95
CA MET A 28 -13.68 22.48 34.78
C MET A 28 -14.19 21.35 33.89
N GLU A 29 -13.36 20.37 33.57
CA GLU A 29 -13.73 19.26 32.71
C GLU A 29 -14.79 18.35 33.33
N LEU A 30 -14.68 18.07 34.62
CA LEU A 30 -15.70 17.33 35.37
C LEU A 30 -17.03 18.10 35.43
N THR A 31 -16.97 19.42 35.62
CA THR A 31 -18.17 20.27 35.59
C THR A 31 -18.84 20.26 34.21
N ARG A 32 -18.06 20.32 33.14
CA ARG A 32 -18.59 20.16 31.75
C ARG A 32 -19.30 18.82 31.58
N SER A 33 -18.77 17.79 32.20
CA SER A 33 -19.35 16.44 32.21
C SER A 33 -20.50 16.28 33.20
N LYS A 34 -20.95 17.39 33.85
CA LYS A 34 -21.99 17.40 34.89
C LYS A 34 -21.66 16.56 36.14
N ILE A 35 -20.40 16.42 36.47
CA ILE A 35 -19.90 15.73 37.66
C ILE A 35 -19.50 16.75 38.69
N SER A 36 -20.13 16.75 39.88
CA SER A 36 -19.75 17.56 41.02
C SER A 36 -18.56 16.95 41.74
N VAL A 37 -17.60 17.80 42.13
CA VAL A 37 -16.38 17.37 42.82
C VAL A 37 -16.24 18.13 44.11
N ASP A 38 -16.08 17.43 45.22
CA ASP A 38 -15.78 18.00 46.53
C ASP A 38 -14.26 17.99 46.78
N ARG A 39 -13.73 19.13 47.23
CA ARG A 39 -12.33 19.21 47.65
C ARG A 39 -12.18 18.72 49.09
N LEU A 40 -11.26 17.80 49.31
CA LEU A 40 -10.95 17.26 50.64
C LEU A 40 -10.03 18.21 51.40
N THR A 41 -10.54 19.42 51.72
CA THR A 41 -9.76 20.43 52.43
C THR A 41 -9.43 19.97 53.86
N LEU A 42 -8.14 20.03 54.22
CA LEU A 42 -7.58 19.59 55.52
C LEU A 42 -7.74 18.08 55.83
N ARG A 43 -8.15 17.30 54.82
CA ARG A 43 -8.32 15.84 54.91
C ARG A 43 -7.52 15.10 53.86
N GLN A 44 -6.40 15.68 53.40
CA GLN A 44 -5.58 15.14 52.36
C GLN A 44 -4.95 13.78 52.71
N LYS A 45 -4.65 13.58 54.02
CA LYS A 45 -4.10 12.30 54.49
C LYS A 45 -5.10 11.15 54.30
N GLU A 46 -6.34 11.36 54.71
CA GLU A 46 -7.40 10.37 54.56
C GLU A 46 -7.70 10.14 53.06
N GLY A 47 -7.71 11.22 52.27
CA GLY A 47 -7.85 11.15 50.82
C GLY A 47 -6.76 10.28 50.16
N PHE A 48 -5.50 10.55 50.53
CA PHE A 48 -4.36 9.78 50.03
C PHE A 48 -4.47 8.30 50.41
N LEU A 49 -4.80 7.98 51.66
CA LEU A 49 -4.97 6.58 52.06
C LEU A 49 -6.14 5.88 51.36
N SER A 50 -7.20 6.64 51.03
CA SER A 50 -8.36 6.08 50.29
C SER A 50 -8.08 5.82 48.82
N VAL A 51 -7.08 6.51 48.23
CA VAL A 51 -6.65 6.29 46.82
C VAL A 51 -5.68 5.10 46.71
N LEU A 52 -4.96 4.76 47.78
CA LEU A 52 -4.04 3.64 47.75
C LEU A 52 -4.79 2.32 47.46
N PRO A 53 -4.18 1.39 46.71
CA PRO A 53 -4.81 0.12 46.33
C PRO A 53 -4.85 -0.90 47.50
N VAL A 54 -5.16 -0.43 48.68
CA VAL A 54 -5.28 -1.24 49.94
C VAL A 54 -6.73 -1.54 50.30
N GLY A 55 -7.70 -1.05 49.51
CA GLY A 55 -9.11 -1.34 49.71
C GLY A 55 -9.75 -0.68 50.94
N ALA A 56 -9.15 0.38 51.49
CA ALA A 56 -9.65 1.05 52.68
C ALA A 56 -10.18 2.45 52.35
N ASN A 57 -11.50 2.64 52.43
CA ASN A 57 -12.11 3.97 52.40
C ASN A 57 -12.07 4.58 53.81
N GLN A 58 -11.24 5.64 53.99
CA GLN A 58 -11.07 6.33 55.27
C GLN A 58 -12.25 7.26 55.63
N PHE A 59 -13.16 7.51 54.71
CA PHE A 59 -14.30 8.40 54.89
C PHE A 59 -15.61 7.66 55.23
N GLY A 60 -15.60 6.33 55.18
CA GLY A 60 -16.79 5.53 55.39
C GLY A 60 -17.94 5.94 54.44
N ALA A 61 -19.15 5.96 54.96
CA ALA A 61 -20.36 6.26 54.20
C ALA A 61 -20.49 7.74 53.75
N GLN A 62 -19.63 8.65 54.20
CA GLN A 62 -19.77 10.09 53.93
C GLN A 62 -19.76 10.45 52.45
N TYR A 63 -18.93 9.75 51.64
CA TYR A 63 -18.79 9.98 50.18
C TYR A 63 -19.26 8.78 49.36
N GLU A 64 -19.97 7.84 49.97
CA GLU A 64 -20.51 6.67 49.27
C GLU A 64 -21.85 7.00 48.59
N ARG A 65 -22.03 6.45 47.39
CA ARG A 65 -23.30 6.41 46.68
C ARG A 65 -23.71 4.97 46.53
N VAL A 66 -24.98 4.69 46.80
CA VAL A 66 -25.53 3.37 46.59
C VAL A 66 -25.97 3.26 45.10
N LEU A 67 -25.33 2.40 44.38
CA LEU A 67 -25.60 2.20 42.95
C LEU A 67 -25.98 0.74 42.70
N PRO A 68 -26.89 0.46 41.73
CA PRO A 68 -27.05 -0.88 41.18
C PRO A 68 -25.75 -1.40 40.59
N ALA A 69 -25.47 -2.70 40.70
CA ALA A 69 -24.24 -3.26 40.19
C ALA A 69 -24.07 -3.05 38.67
N SER A 70 -25.19 -3.03 37.91
CA SER A 70 -25.18 -2.70 36.48
C SER A 70 -24.68 -1.27 36.20
N SER A 71 -25.05 -0.29 37.06
CA SER A 71 -24.58 1.08 36.95
C SER A 71 -23.12 1.21 37.37
N ALA A 72 -22.72 0.52 38.46
CA ALA A 72 -21.35 0.49 38.93
C ALA A 72 -20.39 -0.15 37.91
N ALA A 73 -20.84 -1.15 37.13
CA ALA A 73 -20.05 -1.76 36.07
C ALA A 73 -19.68 -0.77 34.95
N ASN A 74 -20.49 0.29 34.75
CA ASN A 74 -20.17 1.32 33.74
C ASN A 74 -19.01 2.25 34.19
N LEU A 75 -18.62 2.20 35.47
CA LEU A 75 -17.46 2.94 36.00
C LEU A 75 -16.14 2.20 35.73
N TYR A 76 -16.18 1.01 35.12
CA TYR A 76 -14.99 0.24 34.79
C TYR A 76 -14.16 0.99 33.72
N PRO A 77 -12.94 1.46 34.08
CA PRO A 77 -12.18 2.39 33.24
C PRO A 77 -11.43 1.70 32.10
N PHE A 78 -11.46 0.36 32.04
CA PHE A 78 -10.68 -0.43 31.11
C PHE A 78 -11.52 -0.95 29.92
N ASN A 79 -12.56 -0.22 29.54
CA ASN A 79 -13.45 -0.55 28.44
C ASN A 79 -12.87 -0.13 27.07
N PHE A 80 -11.62 -0.42 26.79
CA PHE A 80 -11.06 -0.22 25.47
C PHE A 80 -10.73 -1.58 24.84
N SER A 81 -10.77 -1.66 23.53
CA SER A 81 -10.55 -2.92 22.82
C SER A 81 -9.13 -3.46 22.99
N GLY A 82 -8.18 -2.62 23.40
CA GLY A 82 -6.77 -2.98 23.51
C GLY A 82 -6.08 -3.35 22.20
N LYS A 83 -6.83 -3.32 21.10
CA LYS A 83 -6.36 -3.69 19.77
C LYS A 83 -5.90 -2.48 18.98
N THR A 84 -4.94 -1.75 19.52
CA THR A 84 -4.23 -0.69 18.80
C THR A 84 -2.75 -1.04 18.77
N ASP A 85 -2.12 -0.79 17.63
CA ASP A 85 -0.67 -0.96 17.54
C ASP A 85 0.05 0.18 18.27
N PRO A 86 1.27 -0.03 18.79
CA PRO A 86 2.03 1.00 19.48
C PRO A 86 2.42 2.17 18.57
N GLN A 87 2.48 1.91 17.27
CA GLN A 87 2.72 2.86 16.19
C GLN A 87 1.91 2.46 14.97
N GLY A 88 1.79 3.33 13.99
CA GLY A 88 1.07 3.03 12.75
C GLY A 88 0.16 4.17 12.31
N LEU A 89 -0.66 3.90 11.31
CA LEU A 89 -1.59 4.88 10.75
C LEU A 89 -2.82 5.02 11.64
N TYR A 90 -3.23 6.26 11.90
CA TYR A 90 -4.46 6.56 12.61
C TYR A 90 -5.67 6.28 11.72
N ILE A 91 -6.50 5.32 12.11
CA ILE A 91 -7.70 4.93 11.35
C ILE A 91 -8.96 5.62 11.88
N GLY A 92 -9.01 5.92 13.16
CA GLY A 92 -10.18 6.51 13.78
C GLY A 92 -10.25 6.23 15.28
N ARG A 93 -11.47 6.20 15.80
CA ARG A 93 -11.74 5.86 17.20
C ARG A 93 -12.63 4.65 17.29
N ASP A 94 -12.41 3.85 18.31
CA ASP A 94 -13.28 2.75 18.65
C ASP A 94 -14.60 3.24 19.31
N LYS A 95 -15.50 2.30 19.58
CA LYS A 95 -16.78 2.61 20.25
C LYS A 95 -16.65 3.19 21.66
N PHE A 96 -15.48 3.14 22.26
CA PHE A 96 -15.16 3.69 23.59
C PHE A 96 -14.43 5.03 23.51
N GLY A 97 -14.17 5.54 22.30
CA GLY A 97 -13.48 6.80 22.05
C GLY A 97 -11.95 6.68 22.04
N SER A 98 -11.39 5.49 22.19
CA SER A 98 -9.94 5.26 22.12
C SER A 98 -9.43 5.36 20.68
N ASN A 99 -8.28 5.97 20.49
CA ASN A 99 -7.65 6.06 19.17
C ASN A 99 -7.21 4.67 18.71
N VAL A 100 -7.47 4.38 17.42
CA VAL A 100 -7.06 3.14 16.77
C VAL A 100 -5.92 3.44 15.81
N LEU A 101 -4.75 2.92 16.13
CA LEU A 101 -3.56 2.91 15.27
C LEU A 101 -3.38 1.51 14.68
N VAL A 102 -3.04 1.45 13.40
CA VAL A 102 -2.77 0.19 12.70
C VAL A 102 -1.45 0.28 11.98
N ASP A 103 -0.53 -0.60 12.34
CA ASP A 103 0.73 -0.80 11.63
C ASP A 103 0.53 -1.91 10.59
N PHE A 104 0.40 -1.53 9.32
CA PHE A 104 0.16 -2.47 8.22
C PHE A 104 1.42 -3.28 7.84
N ASP A 105 2.60 -2.84 8.24
CA ASP A 105 3.86 -3.51 7.94
C ASP A 105 4.25 -4.54 9.01
N ARG A 106 3.72 -4.37 10.22
CA ARG A 106 4.00 -5.30 11.33
C ARG A 106 3.50 -6.70 10.99
N ARG A 107 4.38 -7.67 11.13
CA ARG A 107 4.04 -9.10 11.07
C ARG A 107 4.00 -9.66 12.48
N ALA A 108 2.91 -10.33 12.82
CA ALA A 108 2.69 -10.98 14.10
C ALA A 108 1.69 -12.13 13.91
N GLU A 109 1.45 -12.92 14.94
CA GLU A 109 0.48 -14.03 14.88
C GLU A 109 -0.93 -13.59 14.48
N ASP A 110 -1.33 -12.36 14.84
CA ASP A 110 -2.61 -11.75 14.49
C ASP A 110 -2.62 -11.00 13.14
N LYS A 111 -1.45 -10.84 12.50
CA LYS A 111 -1.26 -10.10 11.23
C LYS A 111 -0.27 -10.82 10.31
N THR A 112 -0.78 -11.77 9.55
CA THR A 112 0.03 -12.59 8.62
C THR A 112 0.22 -11.94 7.25
N THR A 113 -0.63 -10.97 6.88
CA THR A 113 -0.63 -10.29 5.57
C THR A 113 -0.87 -8.79 5.74
N SER A 114 -0.39 -7.99 4.78
CA SER A 114 -0.68 -6.55 4.67
C SER A 114 -1.82 -6.23 3.71
N ASN A 115 -2.53 -7.25 3.20
CA ASN A 115 -3.67 -7.01 2.31
C ASN A 115 -4.81 -6.37 3.10
N ILE A 116 -5.39 -5.31 2.52
CA ILE A 116 -6.48 -4.54 3.12
C ILE A 116 -7.68 -4.63 2.19
N LEU A 117 -8.83 -5.03 2.71
CA LEU A 117 -10.10 -5.02 2.01
C LEU A 117 -11.04 -4.01 2.67
N ILE A 118 -11.48 -2.99 1.91
CA ILE A 118 -12.41 -1.96 2.38
C ILE A 118 -13.78 -2.22 1.76
N LEU A 119 -14.74 -2.56 2.60
CA LEU A 119 -16.12 -2.86 2.20
C LEU A 119 -17.10 -1.85 2.80
N GLY A 120 -18.13 -1.51 2.04
CA GLY A 120 -19.22 -0.64 2.50
C GLY A 120 -20.14 -0.25 1.35
N ASN A 121 -21.34 0.20 1.67
CA ASN A 121 -22.29 0.72 0.69
C ASN A 121 -21.79 2.04 0.09
N SER A 122 -22.41 2.49 -1.00
CA SER A 122 -22.12 3.81 -1.58
C SER A 122 -22.37 4.91 -0.54
N GLY A 123 -21.56 5.95 -0.54
CA GLY A 123 -21.66 7.08 0.40
C GLY A 123 -21.16 6.83 1.83
N GLN A 124 -20.65 5.66 2.17
CA GLN A 124 -20.18 5.32 3.52
C GLN A 124 -18.70 5.70 3.79
N GLY A 125 -18.08 6.47 2.90
CA GLY A 125 -16.74 7.01 3.11
C GLY A 125 -15.59 6.09 2.74
N LYS A 126 -15.80 5.03 1.92
CA LYS A 126 -14.73 4.13 1.46
C LYS A 126 -13.59 4.89 0.77
N SER A 127 -13.93 5.72 -0.23
CA SER A 127 -12.94 6.52 -0.98
C SER A 127 -12.24 7.53 -0.07
N TYR A 128 -12.94 8.12 0.91
CA TYR A 128 -12.34 9.01 1.90
C TYR A 128 -11.30 8.29 2.75
N LEU A 129 -11.65 7.11 3.30
CA LEU A 129 -10.73 6.30 4.08
C LEU A 129 -9.50 5.91 3.24
N LEU A 130 -9.71 5.49 1.98
CA LEU A 130 -8.60 5.11 1.10
C LEU A 130 -7.69 6.30 0.81
N LYS A 131 -8.25 7.49 0.52
CA LYS A 131 -7.48 8.73 0.34
C LYS A 131 -6.65 9.06 1.58
N LEU A 132 -7.22 8.93 2.78
CA LEU A 132 -6.52 9.12 4.05
C LEU A 132 -5.36 8.13 4.22
N LEU A 133 -5.58 6.85 3.93
CA LEU A 133 -4.53 5.83 3.99
C LEU A 133 -3.40 6.11 3.00
N LEU A 134 -3.72 6.43 1.75
CA LEU A 134 -2.73 6.75 0.71
C LEU A 134 -1.88 7.98 1.09
N THR A 135 -2.51 9.02 1.64
CA THR A 135 -1.82 10.21 2.15
C THR A 135 -0.84 9.84 3.26
N ASN A 136 -1.30 9.10 4.27
CA ASN A 136 -0.45 8.69 5.39
C ASN A 136 0.71 7.77 4.95
N ILE A 137 0.46 6.86 4.01
CA ILE A 137 1.49 5.97 3.44
C ILE A 137 2.55 6.83 2.72
N ARG A 138 2.11 7.80 1.91
CA ARG A 138 3.02 8.71 1.21
C ARG A 138 3.83 9.59 2.17
N GLU A 139 3.20 10.16 3.19
CA GLU A 139 3.86 10.96 4.23
C GLU A 139 4.87 10.14 5.05
N SER A 140 4.66 8.84 5.18
CA SER A 140 5.65 7.93 5.79
C SER A 140 6.87 7.62 4.90
N GLY A 141 6.97 8.26 3.71
CA GLY A 141 8.09 8.10 2.78
C GLY A 141 8.00 6.86 1.90
N LYS A 142 6.86 6.17 1.86
CA LYS A 142 6.66 4.98 1.03
C LYS A 142 6.16 5.35 -0.36
N ALA A 143 6.55 4.55 -1.35
CA ALA A 143 5.99 4.65 -2.69
C ALA A 143 4.57 4.08 -2.75
N VAL A 144 3.72 4.72 -3.56
CA VAL A 144 2.33 4.33 -3.78
C VAL A 144 2.07 4.16 -5.27
N ILE A 145 1.44 3.05 -5.63
CA ILE A 145 0.87 2.82 -6.97
C ILE A 145 -0.63 2.61 -6.80
N CYS A 146 -1.43 3.43 -7.46
CA CYS A 146 -2.88 3.38 -7.38
C CYS A 146 -3.48 3.16 -8.78
N LEU A 147 -4.48 2.26 -8.88
CA LEU A 147 -5.35 2.16 -10.06
C LEU A 147 -6.65 2.90 -9.74
N ASP A 148 -7.01 3.86 -10.60
CA ASP A 148 -8.15 4.75 -10.42
C ASP A 148 -9.19 4.54 -11.52
N PRO A 149 -10.20 3.66 -11.30
CA PRO A 149 -11.22 3.38 -12.31
C PRO A 149 -12.27 4.48 -12.45
N GLU A 150 -12.37 5.41 -11.50
CA GLU A 150 -13.40 6.44 -11.49
C GLU A 150 -12.87 7.87 -11.63
N SER A 151 -11.55 8.04 -11.71
CA SER A 151 -10.85 9.34 -11.77
C SER A 151 -11.10 10.21 -10.51
N GLU A 152 -11.08 9.56 -9.34
CA GLU A 152 -11.31 10.25 -8.05
C GLU A 152 -10.03 10.74 -7.37
N TYR A 153 -8.84 10.29 -7.83
CA TYR A 153 -7.56 10.49 -7.13
C TYR A 153 -6.66 11.53 -7.80
N GLU A 154 -7.07 12.16 -8.90
CA GLU A 154 -6.27 13.14 -9.65
C GLU A 154 -5.82 14.33 -8.78
N GLU A 155 -6.78 14.96 -8.07
CA GLU A 155 -6.50 16.10 -7.18
C GLU A 155 -5.58 15.69 -6.01
N LEU A 156 -5.81 14.51 -5.43
CA LEU A 156 -4.96 13.97 -4.38
C LEU A 156 -3.54 13.75 -4.90
N CYS A 157 -3.41 13.15 -6.08
CA CYS A 157 -2.13 12.91 -6.73
C CYS A 157 -1.36 14.21 -6.93
N ALA A 158 -1.99 15.23 -7.46
CA ALA A 158 -1.39 16.56 -7.66
C ALA A 158 -0.96 17.19 -6.33
N SER A 159 -1.80 17.09 -5.28
CA SER A 159 -1.52 17.68 -3.96
C SER A 159 -0.33 17.02 -3.26
N LEU A 160 -0.06 15.74 -3.52
CA LEU A 160 1.05 14.98 -2.94
C LEU A 160 2.31 14.96 -3.83
N GLY A 161 2.35 15.78 -4.90
CA GLY A 161 3.47 15.84 -5.84
C GLY A 161 3.65 14.55 -6.63
N GLY A 162 2.55 13.82 -6.86
CA GLY A 162 2.51 12.58 -7.62
C GLY A 162 2.42 12.79 -9.12
N CYS A 163 2.41 11.69 -9.86
CA CYS A 163 2.18 11.64 -11.30
C CYS A 163 0.86 10.90 -11.59
N TYR A 164 -0.10 11.61 -12.16
CA TYR A 164 -1.37 11.03 -12.64
C TYR A 164 -1.23 10.66 -14.11
N LEU A 165 -1.41 9.39 -14.42
CA LEU A 165 -1.28 8.83 -15.75
C LEU A 165 -2.66 8.52 -16.30
N ASP A 166 -3.20 9.41 -17.12
CA ASP A 166 -4.40 9.11 -17.90
C ASP A 166 -4.00 8.35 -19.17
N PHE A 167 -4.31 7.05 -19.19
CA PHE A 167 -4.05 6.22 -20.36
C PHE A 167 -4.87 6.61 -21.58
N LEU A 168 -5.99 7.32 -21.43
CA LEU A 168 -6.79 7.75 -22.57
C LEU A 168 -6.24 8.99 -23.27
N SER A 169 -5.53 9.86 -22.54
CA SER A 169 -4.97 11.08 -23.12
C SER A 169 -3.92 10.80 -24.20
N GLY A 170 -3.25 9.65 -24.11
CA GLY A 170 -2.11 9.32 -24.98
C GLY A 170 -0.86 10.15 -24.70
N GLU A 171 -0.84 10.96 -23.64
CA GLU A 171 0.31 11.80 -23.25
C GLU A 171 1.41 10.97 -22.61
N HIS A 172 1.03 9.87 -21.96
CA HIS A 172 1.94 9.00 -21.23
C HIS A 172 2.04 7.62 -21.91
N THR A 173 3.28 7.19 -22.09
CA THR A 173 3.59 5.88 -22.67
C THR A 173 4.51 5.11 -21.71
N ILE A 174 4.20 3.84 -21.55
CA ILE A 174 5.09 2.88 -20.87
C ILE A 174 5.56 1.89 -21.94
N ASN A 175 6.86 1.85 -22.18
CA ASN A 175 7.45 0.87 -23.09
C ASN A 175 7.52 -0.50 -22.40
N PRO A 176 6.71 -1.50 -22.79
CA PRO A 176 6.79 -2.84 -22.22
C PRO A 176 8.15 -3.50 -22.46
N LEU A 177 8.85 -3.13 -23.56
CA LEU A 177 10.13 -3.72 -23.95
C LEU A 177 11.35 -3.10 -23.27
N GLU A 178 11.16 -2.08 -22.41
CA GLU A 178 12.23 -1.51 -21.60
C GLU A 178 12.49 -2.39 -20.38
N PRO A 179 13.71 -3.03 -20.25
CA PRO A 179 14.00 -3.91 -19.13
C PRO A 179 13.95 -3.19 -17.78
N LYS A 180 13.01 -3.60 -16.93
CA LYS A 180 12.82 -3.04 -15.58
C LYS A 180 13.94 -3.48 -14.64
N ALA A 181 14.29 -2.62 -13.67
CA ALA A 181 15.08 -3.02 -12.53
C ALA A 181 14.17 -3.75 -11.55
N TRP A 182 14.33 -5.05 -11.42
CA TRP A 182 13.77 -5.81 -10.32
C TRP A 182 14.73 -5.64 -9.15
N ASN A 183 14.23 -5.38 -7.95
CA ASN A 183 15.10 -5.21 -6.78
C ASN A 183 16.01 -6.43 -6.65
N ASP A 184 17.33 -6.18 -6.65
CA ASP A 184 18.38 -7.19 -6.42
C ASP A 184 18.42 -7.66 -4.93
N SER A 185 17.33 -7.56 -4.19
CA SER A 185 17.21 -8.10 -2.85
C SER A 185 17.08 -9.63 -2.89
N VAL A 186 18.07 -10.28 -3.51
CA VAL A 186 18.33 -11.71 -3.34
C VAL A 186 19.27 -11.87 -2.12
N GLU A 187 18.78 -11.49 -0.95
CA GLU A 187 19.50 -11.74 0.32
C GLU A 187 19.33 -13.18 0.83
N ASP A 188 18.53 -14.02 0.16
CA ASP A 188 18.28 -15.42 0.58
C ASP A 188 18.63 -16.46 -0.47
N VAL A 189 19.73 -16.30 -1.19
CA VAL A 189 20.27 -17.40 -1.99
C VAL A 189 21.23 -18.20 -1.14
N ASP A 190 20.81 -19.43 -0.79
CA ASP A 190 21.62 -20.46 -0.17
C ASP A 190 23.07 -20.45 -0.72
N THR A 191 24.05 -20.16 0.15
CA THR A 191 25.47 -20.02 -0.20
C THR A 191 26.09 -21.29 -0.83
N ALA A 192 25.34 -22.39 -0.89
CA ALA A 192 25.76 -23.67 -1.42
C ALA A 192 25.63 -23.83 -2.95
N THR A 193 24.96 -22.93 -3.67
CA THR A 193 24.81 -23.02 -5.13
C THR A 193 25.98 -22.35 -5.87
N PRO A 194 26.57 -23.01 -6.90
CA PRO A 194 27.67 -22.44 -7.70
C PRO A 194 27.27 -21.11 -8.35
N GLU A 195 28.17 -20.13 -8.40
CA GLU A 195 27.92 -18.78 -8.96
C GLU A 195 27.33 -18.77 -10.37
N ALA A 196 27.65 -19.77 -11.19
CA ALA A 196 27.13 -19.91 -12.55
C ALA A 196 25.61 -20.13 -12.60
N PHE A 197 24.99 -20.66 -11.55
CA PHE A 197 23.55 -20.90 -11.45
C PHE A 197 22.80 -19.78 -10.73
N ARG A 198 23.51 -18.78 -10.20
CA ARG A 198 22.93 -17.69 -9.41
C ARG A 198 22.58 -16.44 -10.21
N LYS A 199 23.07 -16.30 -11.42
CA LYS A 199 22.85 -15.08 -12.20
C LYS A 199 21.61 -15.21 -13.09
N VAL A 200 20.45 -14.98 -12.51
CA VAL A 200 19.29 -14.56 -13.30
C VAL A 200 19.58 -13.13 -13.76
N THR A 201 19.83 -12.92 -15.03
CA THR A 201 20.17 -11.60 -15.57
C THR A 201 18.93 -10.70 -15.63
N ARG A 202 19.12 -9.37 -15.61
CA ARG A 202 18.02 -8.41 -15.75
C ARG A 202 17.23 -8.67 -17.05
N LEU A 203 17.92 -9.01 -18.14
CA LEU A 203 17.28 -9.32 -19.42
C LEU A 203 16.43 -10.58 -19.32
N SER A 204 16.96 -11.68 -18.74
CA SER A 204 16.21 -12.93 -18.62
C SER A 204 14.97 -12.80 -17.72
N GLN A 205 15.06 -12.04 -16.62
CA GLN A 205 13.90 -11.71 -15.78
C GLN A 205 12.86 -10.91 -16.56
N HIS A 206 13.32 -9.95 -17.35
CA HIS A 206 12.42 -9.12 -18.14
C HIS A 206 11.73 -9.92 -19.26
N ILE A 207 12.45 -10.82 -19.94
CA ILE A 207 11.84 -11.72 -20.94
C ILE A 207 10.79 -12.62 -20.27
N ALA A 208 11.06 -13.14 -19.07
CA ALA A 208 10.07 -13.92 -18.33
C ALA A 208 8.81 -13.09 -18.01
N PHE A 209 8.98 -11.84 -17.55
CA PHE A 209 7.87 -10.91 -17.38
C PHE A 209 7.09 -10.68 -18.68
N LEU A 210 7.77 -10.49 -19.81
CA LEU A 210 7.10 -10.30 -21.10
C LEU A 210 6.31 -11.52 -21.54
N LYS A 211 6.78 -12.74 -21.26
CA LYS A 211 6.01 -13.97 -21.51
C LYS A 211 4.68 -13.95 -20.76
N ASP A 212 4.68 -13.57 -19.49
CA ASP A 212 3.46 -13.45 -18.69
C ASP A 212 2.56 -12.30 -19.16
N PHE A 213 3.17 -11.17 -19.55
CA PHE A 213 2.46 -10.02 -20.12
C PHE A 213 1.71 -10.41 -21.40
N PHE A 214 2.36 -11.11 -22.35
CA PHE A 214 1.71 -11.55 -23.58
C PHE A 214 0.62 -12.60 -23.32
N ARG A 215 0.84 -13.53 -22.38
CA ARG A 215 -0.23 -14.46 -21.94
C ARG A 215 -1.46 -13.72 -21.41
N ALA A 216 -1.24 -12.73 -20.59
CA ALA A 216 -2.34 -11.92 -20.03
C ALA A 216 -3.06 -11.09 -21.09
N TYR A 217 -2.30 -10.58 -22.07
CA TYR A 217 -2.86 -9.71 -23.11
C TYR A 217 -3.83 -10.43 -24.06
N LYS A 218 -3.45 -11.59 -24.60
CA LYS A 218 -4.24 -12.30 -25.64
C LYS A 218 -4.44 -13.79 -25.39
N GLY A 219 -3.96 -14.33 -24.29
CA GLY A 219 -4.07 -15.76 -24.01
C GLY A 219 -3.30 -16.63 -25.01
N PHE A 220 -2.14 -16.17 -25.45
CA PHE A 220 -1.28 -16.92 -26.37
C PHE A 220 -0.94 -18.32 -25.83
N SER A 221 -0.92 -19.31 -26.73
CA SER A 221 -0.52 -20.69 -26.41
C SER A 221 0.98 -20.77 -26.06
N ASP A 222 1.40 -21.86 -25.43
CA ASP A 222 2.81 -22.03 -25.07
C ASP A 222 3.73 -21.99 -26.29
N ALA A 223 3.33 -22.58 -27.45
CA ALA A 223 4.10 -22.52 -28.69
C ALA A 223 4.26 -21.09 -29.24
N GLN A 224 3.22 -20.26 -29.10
CA GLN A 224 3.26 -18.85 -29.48
C GLN A 224 4.15 -18.05 -28.52
N ILE A 225 4.07 -18.30 -27.21
CA ILE A 225 4.92 -17.66 -26.21
C ILE A 225 6.40 -18.01 -26.41
N ASP A 226 6.72 -19.27 -26.68
CA ASP A 226 8.11 -19.68 -26.97
C ASP A 226 8.62 -19.03 -28.25
N THR A 227 7.76 -18.88 -29.27
CA THR A 227 8.10 -18.14 -30.50
C THR A 227 8.37 -16.67 -30.19
N ILE A 228 7.53 -16.02 -29.36
CA ILE A 228 7.73 -14.64 -28.89
C ILE A 228 9.06 -14.51 -28.13
N GLU A 229 9.42 -15.44 -27.27
CA GLU A 229 10.70 -15.44 -26.54
C GLU A 229 11.89 -15.45 -27.50
N ILE A 230 11.85 -16.31 -28.56
CA ILE A 230 12.90 -16.38 -29.57
C ILE A 230 13.02 -15.04 -30.32
N LEU A 231 11.89 -14.45 -30.70
CA LEU A 231 11.85 -13.17 -31.39
C LEU A 231 12.31 -12.01 -30.56
N LEU A 232 11.92 -11.97 -29.28
CA LEU A 232 12.40 -10.96 -28.31
C LEU A 232 13.91 -11.06 -28.11
N SER A 233 14.46 -12.27 -28.00
CA SER A 233 15.91 -12.47 -27.88
C SER A 233 16.65 -11.96 -29.12
N LYS A 234 16.11 -12.18 -30.33
CA LYS A 234 16.66 -11.61 -31.57
C LYS A 234 16.55 -10.08 -31.59
N LEU A 235 15.42 -9.52 -31.15
CA LEU A 235 15.21 -8.06 -31.05
C LEU A 235 16.23 -7.41 -30.16
N TYR A 236 16.37 -7.89 -28.93
CA TYR A 236 17.34 -7.33 -28.00
C TYR A 236 18.77 -7.43 -28.51
N ALA A 237 19.13 -8.56 -29.13
CA ALA A 237 20.45 -8.69 -29.78
C ALA A 237 20.69 -7.65 -30.86
N ARG A 238 19.68 -7.32 -31.69
CA ARG A 238 19.78 -6.25 -32.74
C ARG A 238 20.05 -4.89 -32.12
N PHE A 239 19.49 -4.61 -30.93
CA PHE A 239 19.71 -3.35 -30.19
C PHE A 239 20.96 -3.38 -29.31
N GLY A 240 21.78 -4.45 -29.42
CA GLY A 240 23.01 -4.59 -28.61
C GLY A 240 22.74 -4.77 -27.12
N ILE A 241 21.56 -5.28 -26.77
CA ILE A 241 21.16 -5.57 -25.40
C ILE A 241 21.36 -7.06 -25.14
N THR A 242 22.23 -7.36 -24.19
CA THR A 242 22.64 -8.72 -23.81
C THR A 242 22.60 -8.87 -22.29
N ASP A 243 22.84 -10.08 -21.79
CA ASP A 243 22.93 -10.37 -20.37
C ASP A 243 24.02 -9.56 -19.64
N SER A 244 25.04 -9.09 -20.36
CA SER A 244 26.14 -8.27 -19.84
C SER A 244 25.94 -6.76 -20.01
N THR A 245 24.76 -6.33 -20.46
CA THR A 245 24.49 -4.90 -20.72
C THR A 245 24.48 -4.11 -19.41
N ASP A 246 25.23 -3.01 -19.39
CA ASP A 246 25.15 -2.02 -18.30
C ASP A 246 23.98 -1.06 -18.56
N TYR A 247 22.91 -1.26 -17.80
CA TYR A 247 21.69 -0.45 -17.92
C TYR A 247 21.81 0.95 -17.30
N SER A 248 22.83 1.23 -16.50
CA SER A 248 23.03 2.55 -15.89
C SER A 248 23.39 3.62 -16.94
N THR A 249 23.93 3.19 -18.06
CA THR A 249 24.32 4.05 -19.19
C THR A 249 23.23 4.21 -20.25
N LYS A 250 22.15 3.47 -20.15
CA LYS A 250 21.08 3.44 -21.16
C LYS A 250 19.97 4.45 -20.84
N ARG A 251 19.46 5.08 -21.89
CA ARG A 251 18.29 5.96 -21.82
C ARG A 251 17.05 5.21 -22.32
N PRO A 252 15.82 5.62 -21.98
CA PRO A 252 14.61 5.02 -22.51
C PRO A 252 14.58 4.91 -24.05
N THR A 253 15.20 5.84 -24.75
CA THR A 253 15.32 5.86 -26.22
C THR A 253 16.27 4.82 -26.80
N ASP A 254 17.08 4.17 -25.98
CA ASP A 254 18.05 3.18 -26.44
C ASP A 254 17.44 1.75 -26.47
N PHE A 255 16.19 1.62 -26.02
CA PHE A 255 15.46 0.34 -26.02
C PHE A 255 14.50 0.23 -27.22
N PRO A 256 14.27 -1.00 -27.74
CA PRO A 256 13.28 -1.21 -28.78
C PRO A 256 11.88 -0.83 -28.31
N VAL A 257 11.01 -0.43 -29.23
CA VAL A 257 9.59 -0.20 -29.01
C VAL A 257 8.76 -1.31 -29.64
N MET A 258 7.46 -1.35 -29.35
CA MET A 258 6.58 -2.41 -29.86
C MET A 258 6.50 -2.45 -31.37
N GLU A 259 6.63 -1.32 -32.07
CA GLU A 259 6.72 -1.25 -33.51
C GLU A 259 7.97 -1.97 -34.07
N ASP A 260 9.12 -1.84 -33.36
CA ASP A 260 10.34 -2.57 -33.78
C ASP A 260 10.17 -4.07 -33.63
N PHE A 261 9.46 -4.50 -32.58
CA PHE A 261 9.11 -5.91 -32.38
C PHE A 261 8.21 -6.43 -33.52
N TYR A 262 7.19 -5.64 -33.89
CA TYR A 262 6.30 -5.99 -34.97
C TYR A 262 7.03 -6.10 -36.34
N LYS A 263 7.88 -5.11 -36.66
CA LYS A 263 8.71 -5.13 -37.86
C LYS A 263 9.60 -6.36 -37.93
N LEU A 264 10.21 -6.74 -36.81
CA LEU A 264 10.99 -7.98 -36.75
C LEU A 264 10.12 -9.21 -37.04
N CYS A 265 8.91 -9.29 -36.47
CA CYS A 265 8.00 -10.39 -36.68
C CYS A 265 7.58 -10.47 -38.17
N GLU A 266 7.31 -9.33 -38.83
CA GLU A 266 7.00 -9.28 -40.27
C GLU A 266 8.20 -9.69 -41.11
N GLU A 267 9.40 -9.22 -40.82
CA GLU A 267 10.62 -9.62 -41.52
C GLU A 267 10.86 -11.14 -41.46
N GLU A 268 10.68 -11.74 -40.25
CA GLU A 268 10.83 -13.19 -40.09
C GLU A 268 9.71 -13.95 -40.80
N PHE A 269 8.49 -13.41 -40.86
CA PHE A 269 7.36 -14.02 -41.53
C PHE A 269 7.52 -13.99 -43.08
N TYR A 270 7.83 -12.84 -43.65
CA TYR A 270 8.03 -12.72 -45.09
C TYR A 270 9.32 -13.40 -45.59
N GLY A 271 10.33 -13.49 -44.71
CA GLY A 271 11.59 -14.20 -44.96
C GLY A 271 11.56 -15.68 -44.62
N TYR A 272 10.40 -16.24 -44.25
CA TYR A 272 10.29 -17.63 -43.81
C TYR A 272 10.56 -18.60 -44.97
N ASP A 273 11.60 -19.42 -44.84
CA ASP A 273 11.98 -20.43 -45.81
C ASP A 273 11.58 -21.83 -45.31
N ARG A 274 10.56 -22.43 -45.92
CA ARG A 274 10.05 -23.77 -45.58
C ARG A 274 11.09 -24.90 -45.71
N GLN A 275 12.17 -24.66 -46.43
CA GLN A 275 13.26 -25.64 -46.58
C GLN A 275 14.24 -25.57 -45.40
N ARG A 276 14.22 -24.51 -44.65
CA ARG A 276 15.02 -24.31 -43.42
C ARG A 276 14.32 -24.87 -42.21
N LYS A 277 15.06 -25.48 -41.32
CA LYS A 277 14.51 -25.88 -40.00
C LYS A 277 14.55 -24.71 -39.05
N TYR A 278 13.35 -24.22 -38.65
CA TYR A 278 13.16 -23.25 -37.58
C TYR A 278 12.66 -23.94 -36.29
N LEU A 279 12.78 -23.28 -35.17
CA LEU A 279 12.19 -23.73 -33.91
C LEU A 279 10.69 -23.46 -33.83
N TYR A 280 10.13 -22.70 -34.76
CA TYR A 280 8.71 -22.33 -34.84
C TYR A 280 8.20 -22.58 -36.28
N THR A 281 6.89 -22.73 -36.43
CA THR A 281 6.24 -22.93 -37.73
C THR A 281 5.82 -21.58 -38.33
N GLU A 282 5.58 -21.56 -39.66
CA GLU A 282 5.05 -20.37 -40.34
C GLU A 282 3.69 -19.97 -39.81
N GLU A 283 2.82 -20.95 -39.52
CA GLU A 283 1.49 -20.71 -38.95
C GLU A 283 1.58 -20.07 -37.55
N THR A 284 2.44 -20.62 -36.68
CA THR A 284 2.64 -20.03 -35.32
C THR A 284 3.16 -18.60 -35.39
N LEU A 285 4.07 -18.33 -36.33
CA LEU A 285 4.61 -16.99 -36.54
C LEU A 285 3.54 -16.02 -37.06
N GLN A 286 2.69 -16.45 -37.99
CA GLN A 286 1.56 -15.67 -38.50
C GLN A 286 0.57 -15.34 -37.39
N GLU A 287 0.23 -16.30 -36.53
CA GLU A 287 -0.65 -16.10 -35.36
C GLU A 287 -0.06 -15.11 -34.38
N VAL A 288 1.25 -15.17 -34.11
CA VAL A 288 1.96 -14.20 -33.30
C VAL A 288 1.87 -12.79 -33.88
N CYS A 289 2.22 -12.64 -35.20
CA CYS A 289 2.14 -11.34 -35.87
C CYS A 289 0.72 -10.76 -35.82
N LEU A 290 -0.30 -11.57 -36.07
CA LEU A 290 -1.71 -11.15 -36.02
C LEU A 290 -2.10 -10.77 -34.57
N GLY A 291 -1.66 -11.55 -33.58
CA GLY A 291 -1.99 -11.35 -32.19
C GLY A 291 -1.43 -10.04 -31.61
N ILE A 292 -0.22 -9.64 -31.99
CA ILE A 292 0.43 -8.41 -31.51
C ILE A 292 0.10 -7.16 -32.35
N HIS A 293 -0.54 -7.32 -33.51
CA HIS A 293 -0.80 -6.23 -34.48
C HIS A 293 -1.50 -5.03 -33.81
N SER A 294 -2.57 -5.26 -33.01
CA SER A 294 -3.34 -4.18 -32.41
C SER A 294 -2.49 -3.34 -31.44
N MET A 295 -1.65 -4.00 -30.66
CA MET A 295 -0.75 -3.38 -29.68
C MET A 295 0.38 -2.58 -30.33
N CYS A 296 0.92 -3.08 -31.44
CA CYS A 296 2.13 -2.54 -32.05
C CYS A 296 1.84 -1.42 -33.05
N VAL A 297 0.87 -1.63 -33.94
CA VAL A 297 0.58 -0.72 -35.08
C VAL A 297 -0.92 -0.45 -35.27
N GLY A 298 -1.80 -1.15 -34.56
CA GLY A 298 -3.25 -1.00 -34.64
C GLY A 298 -3.82 0.01 -33.62
N ALA A 299 -5.08 -0.21 -33.22
CA ALA A 299 -5.84 0.73 -32.38
C ALA A 299 -5.25 0.98 -30.98
N GLU A 300 -4.53 0.01 -30.44
CA GLU A 300 -3.95 0.06 -29.10
C GLU A 300 -2.51 0.58 -29.06
N ASN A 301 -1.93 0.90 -30.23
CA ASN A 301 -0.52 1.31 -30.30
C ASN A 301 -0.20 2.54 -29.46
N LYS A 302 -1.13 3.46 -29.32
CA LYS A 302 -0.98 4.68 -28.50
C LYS A 302 -0.68 4.41 -27.02
N TYR A 303 -1.00 3.22 -26.51
CA TYR A 303 -0.77 2.85 -25.13
C TYR A 303 0.59 2.17 -24.91
N PHE A 304 1.05 1.41 -25.91
CA PHE A 304 2.19 0.51 -25.76
C PHE A 304 3.37 0.84 -26.68
N ASN A 305 3.15 1.62 -27.74
CA ASN A 305 4.19 1.92 -28.73
C ASN A 305 4.80 3.30 -28.49
N GLY A 306 6.00 3.32 -27.97
CA GLY A 306 6.76 4.53 -27.68
C GLY A 306 7.73 4.30 -26.53
N HIS A 307 8.63 5.25 -26.33
CA HIS A 307 9.56 5.20 -25.21
C HIS A 307 8.87 5.66 -23.92
N THR A 308 9.27 5.06 -22.80
CA THR A 308 8.75 5.47 -21.50
C THR A 308 9.04 6.95 -21.23
N ASN A 309 7.98 7.74 -21.03
CA ASN A 309 8.06 9.17 -20.76
C ASN A 309 7.51 9.54 -19.37
N ILE A 310 7.33 8.56 -18.51
CA ILE A 310 6.84 8.76 -17.15
C ILE A 310 8.01 9.21 -16.29
N THR A 311 7.86 10.35 -15.62
CA THR A 311 8.80 10.80 -14.59
C THR A 311 8.66 9.92 -13.36
N GLY A 312 9.77 9.42 -12.83
CA GLY A 312 9.78 8.64 -11.59
C GLY A 312 9.15 9.47 -10.47
N SER A 313 8.03 9.01 -9.94
CA SER A 313 7.37 9.59 -8.78
C SER A 313 7.06 8.48 -7.80
N ASP A 314 7.23 8.78 -6.51
CA ASP A 314 6.86 7.84 -5.46
C ASP A 314 5.34 7.76 -5.24
N PHE A 315 4.56 8.56 -5.95
CA PHE A 315 3.09 8.47 -5.95
C PHE A 315 2.60 8.46 -7.39
N LEU A 316 2.27 7.26 -7.88
CA LEU A 316 1.78 7.01 -9.23
C LEU A 316 0.31 6.63 -9.20
N VAL A 317 -0.51 7.32 -9.96
CA VAL A 317 -1.94 7.00 -10.13
C VAL A 317 -2.22 6.74 -11.59
N PHE A 318 -2.78 5.57 -11.88
CA PHE A 318 -3.19 5.16 -13.22
C PHE A 318 -4.71 5.37 -13.37
N GLY A 319 -5.11 6.39 -14.11
CA GLY A 319 -6.50 6.62 -14.50
C GLY A 319 -6.89 5.65 -15.62
N VAL A 320 -7.80 4.73 -15.31
CA VAL A 320 -8.23 3.67 -16.24
C VAL A 320 -9.73 3.75 -16.59
N LYS A 321 -10.39 4.83 -16.23
CA LYS A 321 -11.84 5.03 -16.39
C LYS A 321 -12.35 4.75 -17.80
N GLY A 322 -11.57 5.04 -18.80
CA GLY A 322 -11.98 4.83 -20.16
C GLY A 322 -11.54 3.49 -20.78
N LEU A 323 -10.91 2.63 -20.01
CA LEU A 323 -10.56 1.27 -20.42
C LEU A 323 -11.58 0.24 -19.94
N LEU A 324 -12.47 0.62 -19.04
CA LEU A 324 -13.57 -0.16 -18.50
C LEU A 324 -14.90 0.23 -19.16
#